data_29048aa9e2f6b06966c0bfebcdeee92d
#
_entry.id   29048aa9e2f6b06966c0bfebcdeee92d
#
_cell.length_a   1.000
_cell.length_b   1.000
_cell.length_c   1.000
_cell.angle_alpha   90.00
_cell.angle_beta   90.00
_cell.angle_gamma   90.00
#
_symmetry.space_group_name_H-M   'P 1'
#
loop_
_entity.id
_entity.type
_entity.pdbx_description
1 polymer ?
#
loop_
_entity_poly.entity_id
_entity_poly.type
_entity_poly.pdbx_seq_one_letter_code
_entity_poly.pdbx_strand_id
1 'polypeptide(L)'
;MGEIVFKSKYEVGDVVAFEKNNKGFIGIVEGYYVDNDEFWYNIRLNNRYVLTYSNGGDVGEESILFKLTDEQADLFKKYGCREINSYEFAIST
;
A
#
# COMPACT_ATOMS: atom_id res chain seq x y z
N MET A 1 -16.46 25.40 -16.20
CA MET A 1 -16.69 24.00 -15.98
C MET A 1 -15.47 23.31 -15.37
N GLY A 2 -15.64 22.64 -14.29
CA GLY A 2 -14.53 21.96 -13.67
C GLY A 2 -14.23 20.64 -14.35
N GLU A 3 -12.97 20.35 -14.50
CA GLU A 3 -12.55 19.03 -14.88
C GLU A 3 -12.43 18.18 -13.62
N ILE A 4 -12.86 16.94 -13.71
CA ILE A 4 -12.62 16.01 -12.62
C ILE A 4 -11.20 15.51 -12.78
N VAL A 5 -10.35 15.87 -11.84
CA VAL A 5 -8.97 15.42 -11.85
C VAL A 5 -8.84 14.31 -10.81
N PHE A 6 -8.62 13.09 -11.29
CA PHE A 6 -8.32 11.97 -10.42
C PHE A 6 -6.85 12.02 -10.05
N LYS A 7 -6.60 12.15 -8.78
CA LYS A 7 -5.25 12.17 -8.26
C LYS A 7 -5.08 11.08 -7.22
N SER A 8 -4.14 10.20 -7.45
CA SER A 8 -3.85 9.15 -6.49
C SER A 8 -3.34 9.75 -5.19
N LYS A 9 -3.75 9.16 -4.10
CA LYS A 9 -3.33 9.57 -2.77
C LYS A 9 -1.91 9.14 -2.45
N TYR A 10 -1.47 8.07 -3.09
CA TYR A 10 -0.14 7.48 -2.90
C TYR A 10 0.57 7.37 -4.23
N GLU A 11 1.89 7.41 -4.20
CA GLU A 11 2.71 7.39 -5.40
C GLU A 11 3.58 6.13 -5.42
N VAL A 12 4.05 5.80 -6.63
CA VAL A 12 5.02 4.71 -6.80
C VAL A 12 6.25 5.00 -5.95
N GLY A 13 6.67 4.01 -5.18
CA GLY A 13 7.78 4.15 -4.25
C GLY A 13 7.37 4.43 -2.82
N ASP A 14 6.12 4.85 -2.58
CA ASP A 14 5.63 5.04 -1.23
C ASP A 14 5.57 3.71 -0.49
N VAL A 15 5.96 3.73 0.77
CA VAL A 15 5.79 2.58 1.65
C VAL A 15 4.55 2.83 2.48
N VAL A 16 3.62 1.89 2.43
CA VAL A 16 2.30 2.05 3.04
C VAL A 16 1.96 0.87 3.92
N ALA A 17 1.15 1.14 4.94
CA ALA A 17 0.52 0.09 5.75
C ALA A 17 -0.91 -0.07 5.25
N PHE A 18 -1.34 -1.30 5.06
CA PHE A 18 -2.67 -1.58 4.55
C PHE A 18 -3.24 -2.86 5.16
N GLU A 19 -4.54 -3.01 5.04
CA GLU A 19 -5.26 -4.20 5.49
C GLU A 19 -5.78 -4.98 4.30
N LYS A 20 -5.65 -6.29 4.38
CA LYS A 20 -6.23 -7.20 3.40
C LYS A 20 -6.59 -8.50 4.11
N ASN A 21 -7.84 -8.94 3.94
CA ASN A 21 -8.33 -10.16 4.59
C ASN A 21 -8.15 -10.14 6.11
N ASN A 22 -8.39 -8.99 6.73
CA ASN A 22 -8.27 -8.78 8.18
C ASN A 22 -6.85 -8.91 8.72
N LYS A 23 -5.87 -8.79 7.85
CA LYS A 23 -4.47 -8.82 8.24
C LYS A 23 -3.80 -7.53 7.84
N GLY A 24 -2.84 -7.09 8.63
CA GLY A 24 -2.05 -5.92 8.34
C GLY A 24 -0.76 -6.26 7.60
N PHE A 25 -0.43 -5.42 6.65
CA PHE A 25 0.77 -5.58 5.85
C PHE A 25 1.46 -4.24 5.67
N ILE A 26 2.75 -4.30 5.40
CA ILE A 26 3.51 -3.16 4.93
C ILE A 26 4.07 -3.52 3.57
N GLY A 27 3.98 -2.61 2.63
CA GLY A 27 4.51 -2.84 1.29
C GLY A 27 4.85 -1.55 0.58
N ILE A 28 5.47 -1.71 -0.58
CA ILE A 28 5.88 -0.59 -1.43
C ILE A 28 4.93 -0.51 -2.62
N VAL A 29 4.43 0.69 -2.90
CA VAL A 29 3.58 0.92 -4.06
C VAL A 29 4.42 0.77 -5.32
N GLU A 30 4.07 -0.18 -6.18
CA GLU A 30 4.75 -0.42 -7.46
C GLU A 30 4.03 0.23 -8.63
N GLY A 31 2.73 0.40 -8.51
CA GLY A 31 1.92 1.02 -9.55
C GLY A 31 0.51 1.21 -9.07
N TYR A 32 -0.29 1.87 -9.88
CA TYR A 32 -1.71 2.03 -9.57
C TYR A 32 -2.50 2.25 -10.86
N TYR A 33 -3.80 2.07 -10.75
CA TYR A 33 -4.72 2.30 -11.86
C TYR A 33 -6.08 2.70 -11.30
N VAL A 34 -6.96 3.17 -12.17
CA VAL A 34 -8.32 3.56 -11.80
C VAL A 34 -9.29 2.54 -12.36
N ASP A 35 -10.19 2.06 -11.53
CA ASP A 35 -11.29 1.18 -11.93
C ASP A 35 -12.52 1.57 -11.13
N ASN A 36 -13.66 1.78 -11.81
CA ASN A 36 -14.90 2.23 -11.17
C ASN A 36 -14.71 3.48 -10.31
N ASP A 37 -13.97 4.45 -10.83
CA ASP A 37 -13.69 5.72 -10.16
C ASP A 37 -12.93 5.56 -8.84
N GLU A 38 -12.26 4.44 -8.65
CA GLU A 38 -11.45 4.17 -7.48
C GLU A 38 -10.01 3.87 -7.89
N PHE A 39 -9.06 4.27 -7.05
CA PHE A 39 -7.67 3.91 -7.24
C PHE A 39 -7.38 2.56 -6.62
N TRP A 40 -6.62 1.75 -7.35
CA TRP A 40 -6.17 0.43 -6.94
C TRP A 40 -4.66 0.39 -7.09
N TYR A 41 -4.01 -0.22 -6.12
CA TYR A 41 -2.55 -0.20 -6.04
C TYR A 41 -1.97 -1.60 -6.12
N ASN A 42 -0.90 -1.71 -6.90
CA ASN A 42 -0.06 -2.90 -6.89
C ASN A 42 0.98 -2.69 -5.80
N ILE A 43 1.03 -3.58 -4.85
CA ILE A 43 1.89 -3.43 -3.67
C ILE A 43 2.89 -4.57 -3.63
N ARG A 44 4.16 -4.23 -3.49
CA ARG A 44 5.22 -5.21 -3.30
C ARG A 44 5.37 -5.49 -1.81
N LEU A 45 5.11 -6.73 -1.42
CA LEU A 45 5.24 -7.15 -0.04
C LEU A 45 6.67 -7.51 0.33
N ASN A 46 7.43 -8.01 -0.63
CA ASN A 46 8.83 -8.36 -0.45
C ASN A 46 9.52 -8.34 -1.81
N ASN A 47 10.78 -8.71 -1.87
CA ASN A 47 11.55 -8.64 -3.10
C ASN A 47 11.01 -9.49 -4.25
N ARG A 48 10.11 -10.42 -3.98
CA ARG A 48 9.61 -11.37 -4.97
C ARG A 48 8.10 -11.34 -5.16
N TYR A 49 7.39 -10.74 -4.25
CA TYR A 49 5.93 -10.85 -4.24
C TYR A 49 5.28 -9.48 -4.35
N VAL A 50 4.52 -9.31 -5.40
CA VAL A 50 3.73 -8.10 -5.64
C VAL A 50 2.27 -8.51 -5.69
N LEU A 51 1.44 -7.85 -4.93
CA LEU A 51 0.01 -8.05 -4.99
C LEU A 51 -0.51 -7.44 -6.29
N THR A 52 -1.05 -8.29 -7.13
CA THR A 52 -1.63 -7.89 -8.40
C THR A 52 -2.98 -8.55 -8.58
N TYR A 53 -3.68 -8.13 -9.59
CA TYR A 53 -4.98 -8.72 -9.91
C TYR A 53 -4.89 -10.23 -10.09
N SER A 54 -3.81 -10.71 -10.70
CA SER A 54 -3.68 -12.13 -11.01
C SER A 54 -3.41 -13.02 -9.79
N ASN A 55 -2.92 -12.47 -8.70
CA ASN A 55 -2.59 -13.29 -7.51
C ASN A 55 -3.41 -12.91 -6.28
N GLY A 56 -4.64 -12.52 -6.48
CA GLY A 56 -5.53 -12.28 -5.36
C GLY A 56 -6.00 -10.85 -5.24
N GLY A 57 -5.62 -10.06 -6.20
CA GLY A 57 -6.14 -8.73 -6.33
C GLY A 57 -5.24 -7.65 -5.74
N ASP A 58 -5.44 -6.49 -6.29
CA ASP A 58 -4.76 -5.30 -5.86
C ASP A 58 -5.39 -4.75 -4.59
N VAL A 59 -4.79 -3.73 -4.03
CA VAL A 59 -5.27 -3.08 -2.82
C VAL A 59 -5.99 -1.80 -3.21
N GLY A 60 -7.24 -1.67 -2.79
CA GLY A 60 -8.00 -0.44 -2.98
C GLY A 60 -7.48 0.66 -2.07
N GLU A 61 -7.62 1.90 -2.52
CA GLU A 61 -7.12 3.03 -1.75
C GLU A 61 -7.69 3.09 -0.33
N GLU A 62 -8.94 2.68 -0.17
CA GLU A 62 -9.59 2.66 1.15
C GLU A 62 -8.95 1.68 2.12
N SER A 63 -8.31 0.64 1.62
CA SER A 63 -7.66 -0.36 2.44
C SER A 63 -6.28 0.07 2.91
N ILE A 64 -5.73 1.12 2.34
CA ILE A 64 -4.45 1.67 2.77
C ILE A 64 -4.70 2.57 3.97
N LEU A 65 -4.05 2.25 5.07
CA LEU A 65 -4.27 2.91 6.36
C LEU A 65 -3.49 4.21 6.45
N PHE A 66 -2.23 4.18 6.08
CA PHE A 66 -1.38 5.36 6.08
C PHE A 66 -0.07 5.09 5.34
N LYS A 67 0.59 6.17 4.96
CA LYS A 67 1.92 6.14 4.39
C LYS A 67 2.94 6.20 5.53
N LEU A 68 3.97 5.38 5.45
CA LEU A 68 5.03 5.40 6.43
C LEU A 68 5.85 6.69 6.31
N THR A 69 6.41 7.14 7.44
CA THR A 69 7.36 8.24 7.43
C THR A 69 8.65 7.79 6.74
N ASP A 70 9.51 8.74 6.37
CA ASP A 70 10.77 8.41 5.72
C ASP A 70 11.64 7.49 6.57
N GLU A 71 11.69 7.72 7.88
CA GLU A 71 12.44 6.88 8.79
C GLU A 71 11.87 5.46 8.85
N GLN A 72 10.56 5.35 8.95
CA GLN A 72 9.89 4.05 8.97
C GLN A 72 10.08 3.32 7.65
N ALA A 73 9.98 4.03 6.54
CA ALA A 73 10.17 3.46 5.22
C ALA A 73 11.58 2.93 5.05
N ASP A 74 12.58 3.66 5.53
CA ASP A 74 13.98 3.22 5.46
C ASP A 74 14.21 1.95 6.28
N LEU A 75 13.64 1.87 7.46
CA LEU A 75 13.72 0.67 8.29
C LEU A 75 13.06 -0.52 7.60
N PHE A 76 11.90 -0.29 7.01
CA PHE A 76 11.20 -1.33 6.28
C PHE A 76 12.04 -1.84 5.11
N LYS A 77 12.60 -0.95 4.32
CA LYS A 77 13.44 -1.32 3.17
C LYS A 77 14.68 -2.09 3.60
N LYS A 78 15.23 -1.75 4.76
CA LYS A 78 16.41 -2.42 5.30
C LYS A 78 16.12 -3.82 5.81
N TYR A 79 14.99 -4.01 6.47
CA TYR A 79 14.66 -5.28 7.11
C TYR A 79 13.64 -6.11 6.35
N GLY A 80 13.09 -5.57 5.28
CA GLY A 80 12.19 -6.28 4.39
C GLY A 80 10.71 -6.16 4.77
N CYS A 81 9.90 -6.72 3.90
CA CYS A 81 8.45 -6.69 4.04
C CYS A 81 7.99 -7.83 4.94
N ARG A 82 7.13 -7.52 5.88
CA ARG A 82 6.55 -8.51 6.78
C ARG A 82 5.06 -8.34 6.84
N GLU A 83 4.38 -9.44 7.04
CA GLU A 83 3.00 -9.43 7.47
C GLU A 83 3.00 -9.00 8.93
N ILE A 84 2.18 -8.04 9.25
CA ILE A 84 2.05 -7.54 10.60
C ILE A 84 0.57 -7.40 10.93
N ASN A 85 0.28 -7.27 12.19
CA ASN A 85 -1.03 -6.82 12.60
C ASN A 85 -1.07 -5.31 12.39
N SER A 86 -1.96 -4.84 11.53
CA SER A 86 -2.06 -3.41 11.21
C SER A 86 -2.29 -2.55 12.45
N TYR A 87 -3.04 -3.08 13.38
CA TYR A 87 -3.33 -2.41 14.63
C TYR A 87 -2.08 -2.26 15.48
N GLU A 88 -1.27 -3.30 15.61
CA GLU A 88 -0.01 -3.23 16.34
C GLU A 88 0.94 -2.22 15.72
N PHE A 89 1.01 -2.19 14.41
CA PHE A 89 1.86 -1.23 13.73
C PHE A 89 1.39 0.19 13.98
N ALA A 90 0.09 0.43 13.92
CA ALA A 90 -0.47 1.76 14.16
C ALA A 90 -0.18 2.23 15.59
N ILE A 91 -0.18 1.34 16.57
CA ILE A 91 0.14 1.68 17.95
C ILE A 91 1.62 2.00 18.09
N SER A 92 2.48 1.25 17.41
CA SER A 92 3.93 1.40 17.57
C SER A 92 4.49 2.61 16.83
N THR A 93 3.71 3.22 15.96
CA THR A 93 4.13 4.43 15.26
C THR A 93 3.61 5.68 15.94
#